data_2d94fd368a584a11f998f9f0640767d6
#
_entry.id   2d94fd368a584a11f998f9f0640767d6
#
_cell.length_a   1.000
_cell.length_b   1.000
_cell.length_c   1.000
_cell.angle_alpha   90.00
_cell.angle_beta   90.00
_cell.angle_gamma   90.00
#
_symmetry.space_group_name_H-M   'P 1'
#
loop_
_entity.id
_entity.type
_entity.pdbx_description
1 polymer ?
#
loop_
_entity_poly.entity_id
_entity_poly.type
_entity_poly.pdbx_seq_one_letter_code
_entity_poly.pdbx_strand_id
1 'polypeptide(L)'
;MKKWRCKVCGEIIESENYPEQCPRCKVKGEEKFEEVVDNKMTWAAEHVVGVAKGAPDAIIEGLRANFEGECSEVGMYLAMARVAAREGYPEIALYWEKAAFEEAEHAAKFAELLGECLTDSTKKNLEMRVAAENGATAGKFELAKMAKELNLDAIHDTVHEMARDEARHGKAFAGLLARYFG
;
A
#
# COMPACT_ATOMS: atom_id res chain seq x y z
N MET A 1 -24.87 -9.89 -20.95
CA MET A 1 -25.38 -8.58 -21.46
C MET A 1 -24.20 -7.81 -21.99
N LYS A 2 -24.35 -7.18 -23.14
CA LYS A 2 -23.35 -6.31 -23.78
C LYS A 2 -23.54 -4.88 -23.29
N LYS A 3 -22.48 -4.07 -23.36
CA LYS A 3 -22.56 -2.63 -23.11
C LYS A 3 -22.48 -1.88 -24.41
N TRP A 4 -23.36 -0.92 -24.60
CA TRP A 4 -23.46 -0.09 -25.79
C TRP A 4 -23.28 1.38 -25.42
N ARG A 5 -22.44 2.10 -26.15
CA ARG A 5 -22.27 3.53 -25.97
C ARG A 5 -23.08 4.27 -27.06
N CYS A 6 -23.92 5.21 -26.65
CA CYS A 6 -24.54 6.13 -27.57
C CYS A 6 -23.50 7.15 -28.08
N LYS A 7 -23.22 7.16 -29.38
CA LYS A 7 -22.25 8.07 -30.01
C LYS A 7 -22.67 9.54 -29.97
N VAL A 8 -23.94 9.82 -29.67
CA VAL A 8 -24.48 11.20 -29.63
C VAL A 8 -24.29 11.82 -28.24
N CYS A 9 -24.57 11.10 -27.15
CA CYS A 9 -24.57 11.67 -25.80
C CYS A 9 -23.65 10.92 -24.80
N GLY A 10 -22.97 9.85 -25.24
CA GLY A 10 -22.06 9.07 -24.41
C GLY A 10 -22.73 8.11 -23.41
N GLU A 11 -24.07 8.05 -23.37
CA GLU A 11 -24.80 7.16 -22.46
C GLU A 11 -24.41 5.69 -22.66
N ILE A 12 -24.19 4.95 -21.59
CA ILE A 12 -23.90 3.52 -21.60
C ILE A 12 -25.19 2.75 -21.29
N ILE A 13 -25.53 1.81 -22.15
CA ILE A 13 -26.77 1.04 -22.10
C ILE A 13 -26.40 -0.44 -22.07
N GLU A 14 -26.94 -1.20 -21.11
CA GLU A 14 -26.73 -2.64 -21.03
C GLU A 14 -27.90 -3.37 -21.70
N SER A 15 -27.63 -4.12 -22.80
CA SER A 15 -28.61 -4.94 -23.48
C SER A 15 -27.92 -6.08 -24.25
N GLU A 16 -28.66 -7.13 -24.60
CA GLU A 16 -28.09 -8.22 -25.40
C GLU A 16 -27.84 -7.82 -26.85
N ASN A 17 -28.71 -6.99 -27.39
CA ASN A 17 -28.63 -6.43 -28.75
C ASN A 17 -28.42 -4.92 -28.66
N TYR A 18 -28.12 -4.28 -29.82
CA TYR A 18 -28.05 -2.81 -29.87
C TYR A 18 -29.39 -2.20 -29.43
N PRO A 19 -29.37 -1.09 -28.69
CA PRO A 19 -30.59 -0.40 -28.27
C PRO A 19 -31.34 0.20 -29.44
N GLU A 20 -32.64 0.03 -29.52
CA GLU A 20 -33.48 0.66 -30.54
C GLU A 20 -33.51 2.19 -30.40
N GLN A 21 -33.38 2.67 -29.19
CA GLN A 21 -33.41 4.09 -28.83
C GLN A 21 -32.57 4.38 -27.58
N CYS A 22 -31.82 5.47 -27.62
CA CYS A 22 -31.10 5.94 -26.43
C CYS A 22 -32.10 6.45 -25.35
N PRO A 23 -32.06 5.95 -24.12
CA PRO A 23 -32.96 6.40 -23.06
C PRO A 23 -32.77 7.88 -22.70
N ARG A 24 -31.56 8.41 -22.87
CA ARG A 24 -31.20 9.79 -22.54
C ARG A 24 -31.52 10.80 -23.66
N CYS A 25 -30.93 10.63 -24.82
CA CYS A 25 -31.08 11.62 -25.92
C CYS A 25 -32.10 11.24 -26.96
N LYS A 26 -32.76 10.09 -26.84
CA LYS A 26 -33.83 9.60 -27.71
C LYS A 26 -33.43 9.35 -29.20
N VAL A 27 -32.13 9.40 -29.51
CA VAL A 27 -31.65 9.05 -30.84
C VAL A 27 -31.92 7.58 -31.14
N LYS A 28 -32.22 7.27 -32.41
CA LYS A 28 -32.48 5.93 -32.94
C LYS A 28 -31.49 5.60 -34.06
N GLY A 29 -31.33 4.33 -34.37
CA GLY A 29 -30.49 3.80 -35.43
C GLY A 29 -29.24 3.11 -34.89
N GLU A 30 -28.97 1.92 -35.44
CA GLU A 30 -27.85 1.06 -35.02
C GLU A 30 -26.51 1.79 -35.14
N GLU A 31 -26.33 2.57 -36.20
CA GLU A 31 -25.11 3.34 -36.44
C GLU A 31 -24.82 4.41 -35.35
N LYS A 32 -25.79 4.70 -34.49
CA LYS A 32 -25.67 5.64 -33.36
C LYS A 32 -25.15 4.98 -32.10
N PHE A 33 -24.97 3.67 -32.11
CA PHE A 33 -24.46 2.91 -31.00
C PHE A 33 -23.19 2.18 -31.38
N GLU A 34 -22.27 2.06 -30.43
CA GLU A 34 -21.07 1.22 -30.55
C GLU A 34 -21.01 0.26 -29.38
N GLU A 35 -20.64 -0.97 -29.64
CA GLU A 35 -20.40 -1.96 -28.58
C GLU A 35 -19.15 -1.53 -27.80
N VAL A 36 -19.29 -1.36 -26.48
CA VAL A 36 -18.17 -1.14 -25.58
C VAL A 36 -17.55 -2.51 -25.31
N VAL A 37 -16.58 -2.88 -26.12
CA VAL A 37 -15.74 -4.04 -25.86
C VAL A 37 -14.74 -3.64 -24.80
N ASP A 38 -14.79 -4.28 -23.66
CA ASP A 38 -13.79 -4.10 -22.63
C ASP A 38 -12.49 -4.76 -23.12
N ASN A 39 -11.71 -3.98 -23.87
CA ASN A 39 -10.42 -4.41 -24.40
C ASN A 39 -9.39 -4.49 -23.26
N LYS A 40 -9.75 -5.14 -22.15
CA LYS A 40 -8.76 -5.53 -21.16
C LYS A 40 -7.79 -6.48 -21.83
N MET A 41 -6.59 -5.98 -22.09
CA MET A 41 -5.50 -6.86 -22.49
C MET A 41 -5.31 -7.90 -21.41
N THR A 42 -5.38 -9.17 -21.81
CA THR A 42 -5.02 -10.29 -20.92
C THR A 42 -3.53 -10.54 -21.07
N TRP A 43 -2.84 -10.52 -19.96
CA TRP A 43 -1.41 -10.80 -19.92
C TRP A 43 -1.19 -12.30 -19.69
N ALA A 44 -0.16 -12.88 -20.31
CA ALA A 44 0.17 -14.29 -20.13
C ALA A 44 0.56 -14.64 -18.68
N ALA A 45 1.06 -13.65 -17.95
CA ALA A 45 1.31 -13.73 -16.51
C ALA A 45 0.85 -12.41 -15.88
N GLU A 46 -0.03 -12.51 -14.90
CA GLU A 46 -0.45 -11.36 -14.09
C GLU A 46 0.25 -11.42 -12.74
N HIS A 47 0.82 -10.28 -12.34
CA HIS A 47 1.29 -10.10 -10.97
C HIS A 47 0.11 -9.69 -10.10
N VAL A 48 -0.27 -10.54 -9.17
CA VAL A 48 -1.47 -10.36 -8.32
C VAL A 48 -1.04 -10.33 -6.87
N VAL A 49 -1.49 -9.33 -6.12
CA VAL A 49 -1.29 -9.28 -4.67
C VAL A 49 -1.98 -10.49 -4.03
N GLY A 50 -1.22 -11.22 -3.20
CA GLY A 50 -1.72 -12.42 -2.53
C GLY A 50 -1.69 -13.68 -3.39
N VAL A 51 -0.80 -13.76 -4.39
CA VAL A 51 -0.65 -14.93 -5.26
C VAL A 51 -0.32 -16.20 -4.48
N ALA A 52 0.31 -16.09 -3.32
CA ALA A 52 0.62 -17.23 -2.44
C ALA A 52 -0.62 -17.77 -1.69
N LYS A 53 -1.76 -17.11 -1.77
CA LYS A 53 -2.99 -17.54 -1.09
C LYS A 53 -3.42 -18.92 -1.56
N GLY A 54 -3.52 -19.86 -0.61
CA GLY A 54 -3.82 -21.26 -0.91
C GLY A 54 -2.60 -22.16 -1.16
N ALA A 55 -1.38 -21.61 -1.07
CA ALA A 55 -0.17 -22.43 -1.04
C ALA A 55 -0.09 -23.27 0.25
N PRO A 56 0.69 -24.38 0.27
CA PRO A 56 0.90 -25.17 1.49
C PRO A 56 1.38 -24.32 2.66
N ASP A 57 0.94 -24.66 3.89
CA ASP A 57 1.25 -23.90 5.11
C ASP A 57 2.75 -23.66 5.29
N ALA A 58 3.60 -24.66 5.02
CA ALA A 58 5.05 -24.51 5.13
C ALA A 58 5.62 -23.42 4.21
N ILE A 59 5.01 -23.19 3.04
CA ILE A 59 5.39 -22.11 2.13
C ILE A 59 4.94 -20.76 2.72
N ILE A 60 3.70 -20.66 3.19
CA ILE A 60 3.17 -19.44 3.79
C ILE A 60 3.99 -19.04 5.03
N GLU A 61 4.29 -19.99 5.91
CA GLU A 61 5.13 -19.77 7.09
C GLU A 61 6.54 -19.29 6.71
N GLY A 62 7.15 -19.93 5.69
CA GLY A 62 8.43 -19.50 5.15
C GLY A 62 8.41 -18.07 4.59
N LEU A 63 7.36 -17.71 3.84
CA LEU A 63 7.21 -16.35 3.31
C LEU A 63 7.02 -15.31 4.42
N ARG A 64 6.22 -15.61 5.46
CA ARG A 64 6.05 -14.72 6.62
C ARG A 64 7.35 -14.52 7.38
N ALA A 65 8.08 -15.62 7.66
CA ALA A 65 9.35 -15.55 8.37
C ALA A 65 10.39 -14.70 7.61
N ASN A 66 10.46 -14.84 6.28
CA ASN A 66 11.31 -13.99 5.46
C ASN A 66 10.84 -12.53 5.48
N PHE A 67 9.53 -12.26 5.31
CA PHE A 67 9.00 -10.91 5.40
C PHE A 67 9.38 -10.21 6.72
N GLU A 68 9.23 -10.89 7.87
CA GLU A 68 9.60 -10.36 9.17
C GLU A 68 11.11 -10.15 9.30
N GLY A 69 11.92 -11.07 8.77
CA GLY A 69 13.36 -10.96 8.71
C GLY A 69 13.82 -9.72 7.96
N GLU A 70 13.36 -9.57 6.72
CA GLU A 70 13.71 -8.42 5.87
C GLU A 70 13.28 -7.09 6.48
N CYS A 71 12.07 -7.01 7.04
CA CYS A 71 11.61 -5.80 7.75
C CYS A 71 12.52 -5.44 8.94
N SER A 72 13.01 -6.45 9.67
CA SER A 72 13.93 -6.25 10.79
C SER A 72 15.32 -5.79 10.33
N GLU A 73 15.82 -6.37 9.22
CA GLU A 73 17.12 -6.03 8.64
C GLU A 73 17.18 -4.60 8.13
N VAL A 74 16.10 -4.05 7.57
CA VAL A 74 16.01 -2.62 7.22
C VAL A 74 16.39 -1.73 8.40
N GLY A 75 15.76 -1.95 9.56
CA GLY A 75 16.03 -1.17 10.77
C GLY A 75 17.43 -1.38 11.31
N MET A 76 17.89 -2.63 11.34
CA MET A 76 19.23 -2.99 11.82
C MET A 76 20.32 -2.34 10.95
N TYR A 77 20.24 -2.46 9.64
CA TYR A 77 21.26 -1.93 8.73
C TYR A 77 21.33 -0.40 8.75
N LEU A 78 20.19 0.28 8.83
CA LEU A 78 20.17 1.74 9.04
C LEU A 78 20.80 2.14 10.39
N ALA A 79 20.59 1.35 11.45
CA ALA A 79 21.23 1.62 12.73
C ALA A 79 22.75 1.35 12.67
N MET A 80 23.19 0.27 12.01
CA MET A 80 24.60 -0.06 11.78
C MET A 80 25.32 1.00 10.93
N ALA A 81 24.62 1.56 9.92
CA ALA A 81 25.14 2.67 9.12
C ALA A 81 25.44 3.89 9.98
N ARG A 82 24.53 4.24 10.93
CA ARG A 82 24.76 5.34 11.87
C ARG A 82 25.95 5.09 12.80
N VAL A 83 26.15 3.83 13.24
CA VAL A 83 27.32 3.46 14.06
C VAL A 83 28.60 3.63 13.23
N ALA A 84 28.68 3.07 12.03
CA ALA A 84 29.82 3.18 11.16
C ALA A 84 30.18 4.65 10.81
N ALA A 85 29.17 5.48 10.58
CA ALA A 85 29.36 6.91 10.35
C ALA A 85 29.99 7.62 11.57
N ARG A 86 29.52 7.33 12.78
CA ARG A 86 30.08 7.90 14.02
C ARG A 86 31.50 7.43 14.31
N GLU A 87 31.85 6.22 13.89
CA GLU A 87 33.20 5.66 14.02
C GLU A 87 34.15 6.14 12.93
N GLY A 88 33.66 6.87 11.92
CA GLY A 88 34.49 7.41 10.84
C GLY A 88 34.70 6.45 9.66
N TYR A 89 33.77 5.51 9.45
CA TYR A 89 33.79 4.57 8.33
C TYR A 89 32.69 4.86 7.30
N PRO A 90 32.78 5.98 6.56
CA PRO A 90 31.70 6.42 5.67
C PRO A 90 31.36 5.43 4.55
N GLU A 91 32.33 4.71 4.02
CA GLU A 91 32.10 3.70 2.97
C GLU A 91 31.28 2.52 3.50
N ILE A 92 31.54 2.08 4.74
CA ILE A 92 30.75 1.03 5.41
C ILE A 92 29.33 1.54 5.68
N ALA A 93 29.18 2.79 6.15
CA ALA A 93 27.88 3.39 6.39
C ALA A 93 27.04 3.42 5.11
N LEU A 94 27.59 3.90 4.01
CA LEU A 94 26.91 3.95 2.71
C LEU A 94 26.50 2.54 2.20
N TYR A 95 27.32 1.53 2.44
CA TYR A 95 26.98 0.16 2.03
C TYR A 95 25.81 -0.39 2.86
N TRP A 96 25.81 -0.15 4.19
CA TRP A 96 24.70 -0.52 5.06
C TRP A 96 23.38 0.17 4.67
N GLU A 97 23.42 1.46 4.34
CA GLU A 97 22.25 2.18 3.85
C GLU A 97 21.72 1.57 2.56
N LYS A 98 22.63 1.27 1.60
CA LYS A 98 22.25 0.60 0.35
C LYS A 98 21.61 -0.76 0.60
N ALA A 99 22.21 -1.60 1.44
CA ALA A 99 21.66 -2.90 1.79
C ALA A 99 20.27 -2.77 2.43
N ALA A 100 20.07 -1.82 3.35
CA ALA A 100 18.76 -1.59 3.95
C ALA A 100 17.65 -1.31 2.92
N PHE A 101 17.95 -0.58 1.83
CA PHE A 101 16.99 -0.38 0.74
C PHE A 101 16.76 -1.64 -0.09
N GLU A 102 17.78 -2.49 -0.27
CA GLU A 102 17.62 -3.78 -0.94
C GLU A 102 16.72 -4.72 -0.12
N GLU A 103 16.89 -4.76 1.21
CA GLU A 103 16.02 -5.54 2.10
C GLU A 103 14.57 -4.99 2.13
N ALA A 104 14.39 -3.67 2.03
CA ALA A 104 13.06 -3.10 1.91
C ALA A 104 12.33 -3.56 0.63
N GLU A 105 13.05 -3.70 -0.49
CA GLU A 105 12.52 -4.25 -1.74
C GLU A 105 12.18 -5.75 -1.61
N HIS A 106 13.01 -6.53 -0.89
CA HIS A 106 12.71 -7.93 -0.59
C HIS A 106 11.44 -8.05 0.27
N ALA A 107 11.35 -7.27 1.35
CA ALA A 107 10.16 -7.23 2.21
C ALA A 107 8.90 -6.88 1.41
N ALA A 108 8.98 -5.87 0.51
CA ALA A 108 7.85 -5.49 -0.35
C ALA A 108 7.38 -6.66 -1.24
N LYS A 109 8.30 -7.41 -1.83
CA LYS A 109 7.97 -8.58 -2.65
C LYS A 109 7.30 -9.69 -1.84
N PHE A 110 7.80 -10.01 -0.64
CA PHE A 110 7.16 -10.97 0.26
C PHE A 110 5.78 -10.49 0.71
N ALA A 111 5.61 -9.19 1.00
CA ALA A 111 4.32 -8.60 1.32
C ALA A 111 3.30 -8.76 0.18
N GLU A 112 3.72 -8.51 -1.06
CA GLU A 112 2.88 -8.69 -2.25
C GLU A 112 2.50 -10.16 -2.49
N LEU A 113 3.45 -11.10 -2.33
CA LEU A 113 3.17 -12.53 -2.44
C LEU A 113 2.12 -12.99 -1.43
N LEU A 114 2.23 -12.55 -0.17
CA LEU A 114 1.31 -12.90 0.90
C LEU A 114 -0.04 -12.20 0.78
N GLY A 115 -0.07 -10.90 0.44
CA GLY A 115 -1.28 -10.09 0.41
C GLY A 115 -1.99 -9.98 1.76
N GLU A 116 -1.24 -10.05 2.87
CA GLU A 116 -1.77 -10.01 4.24
C GLU A 116 -1.77 -8.60 4.83
N CYS A 117 -0.74 -7.79 4.54
CA CYS A 117 -0.61 -6.43 5.06
C CYS A 117 -1.00 -5.33 4.05
N LEU A 118 -1.33 -5.71 2.81
CA LEU A 118 -1.79 -4.80 1.77
C LEU A 118 -2.85 -5.47 0.90
N THR A 119 -3.55 -4.66 0.10
CA THR A 119 -4.52 -5.10 -0.89
C THR A 119 -4.18 -4.51 -2.25
N ASP A 120 -4.85 -4.97 -3.31
CA ASP A 120 -4.79 -4.41 -4.66
C ASP A 120 -5.54 -3.06 -4.81
N SER A 121 -6.09 -2.52 -3.73
CA SER A 121 -6.83 -1.27 -3.71
C SER A 121 -6.10 -0.18 -2.95
N THR A 122 -5.61 0.85 -3.63
CA THR A 122 -4.99 2.04 -3.02
C THR A 122 -5.90 2.69 -1.99
N LYS A 123 -7.22 2.77 -2.26
CA LYS A 123 -8.19 3.30 -1.30
C LYS A 123 -8.19 2.50 0.00
N LYS A 124 -8.33 1.18 -0.07
CA LYS A 124 -8.32 0.30 1.10
C LYS A 124 -7.01 0.37 1.86
N ASN A 125 -5.88 0.39 1.15
CA ASN A 125 -4.57 0.50 1.77
C ASN A 125 -4.42 1.81 2.56
N LEU A 126 -4.91 2.94 2.02
CA LEU A 126 -4.96 4.21 2.75
C LEU A 126 -5.86 4.14 3.98
N GLU A 127 -7.07 3.59 3.87
CA GLU A 127 -8.01 3.40 4.99
C GLU A 127 -7.37 2.59 6.13
N MET A 128 -6.74 1.47 5.79
CA MET A 128 -6.04 0.60 6.74
C MET A 128 -4.87 1.35 7.42
N ARG A 129 -4.09 2.10 6.65
CA ARG A 129 -2.94 2.82 7.21
C ARG A 129 -3.35 3.98 8.10
N VAL A 130 -4.40 4.76 7.75
CA VAL A 130 -4.93 5.83 8.63
C VAL A 130 -5.27 5.27 10.02
N ALA A 131 -5.97 4.13 10.07
CA ALA A 131 -6.32 3.49 11.33
C ALA A 131 -5.09 3.00 12.11
N ALA A 132 -4.14 2.37 11.42
CA ALA A 132 -2.91 1.84 12.02
C ALA A 132 -1.99 2.95 12.56
N GLU A 133 -1.81 4.06 11.83
CA GLU A 133 -1.01 5.20 12.28
C GLU A 133 -1.64 5.88 13.52
N ASN A 134 -2.97 5.93 13.59
CA ASN A 134 -3.67 6.43 14.78
C ASN A 134 -3.36 5.56 16.00
N GLY A 135 -3.45 4.23 15.87
CA GLY A 135 -3.09 3.30 16.93
C GLY A 135 -1.60 3.37 17.33
N ALA A 136 -0.71 3.45 16.33
CA ALA A 136 0.73 3.58 16.53
C ALA A 136 1.10 4.87 17.26
N THR A 137 0.43 5.98 16.93
CA THR A 137 0.56 7.28 17.65
C THR A 137 0.23 7.11 19.13
N ALA A 138 -0.93 6.52 19.44
CA ALA A 138 -1.38 6.33 20.82
C ALA A 138 -0.42 5.41 21.59
N GLY A 139 -0.04 4.27 21.01
CA GLY A 139 0.87 3.32 21.67
C GLY A 139 2.25 3.90 21.97
N LYS A 140 2.85 4.62 21.00
CA LYS A 140 4.14 5.29 21.21
C LYS A 140 4.03 6.43 22.23
N PHE A 141 2.93 7.17 22.24
CA PHE A 141 2.71 8.23 23.21
C PHE A 141 2.65 7.69 24.66
N GLU A 142 1.92 6.60 24.89
CA GLU A 142 1.87 5.94 26.21
C GLU A 142 3.25 5.38 26.63
N LEU A 143 4.00 4.79 25.69
CA LEU A 143 5.36 4.31 25.99
C LEU A 143 6.29 5.49 26.36
N ALA A 144 6.20 6.60 25.64
CA ALA A 144 6.99 7.81 25.97
C ALA A 144 6.62 8.34 27.35
N LYS A 145 5.34 8.37 27.71
CA LYS A 145 4.87 8.79 29.03
C LYS A 145 5.44 7.89 30.15
N MET A 146 5.38 6.57 29.99
CA MET A 146 5.98 5.64 30.95
C MET A 146 7.50 5.86 31.10
N ALA A 147 8.20 6.10 30.00
CA ALA A 147 9.64 6.41 30.03
C ALA A 147 9.92 7.71 30.80
N LYS A 148 9.08 8.73 30.65
CA LYS A 148 9.20 9.98 31.40
C LYS A 148 8.99 9.80 32.90
N GLU A 149 7.99 9.03 33.29
CA GLU A 149 7.71 8.70 34.72
C GLU A 149 8.89 7.96 35.37
N LEU A 150 9.67 7.22 34.58
CA LEU A 150 10.87 6.50 35.03
C LEU A 150 12.17 7.30 34.89
N ASN A 151 12.11 8.59 34.50
CA ASN A 151 13.26 9.46 34.24
C ASN A 151 14.21 8.93 33.15
N LEU A 152 13.65 8.22 32.14
CA LEU A 152 14.38 7.71 30.97
C LEU A 152 14.26 8.70 29.80
N ASP A 153 14.83 9.90 29.97
CA ASP A 153 14.61 11.04 29.07
C ASP A 153 15.01 10.74 27.61
N ALA A 154 16.13 10.07 27.37
CA ALA A 154 16.55 9.72 26.01
C ALA A 154 15.54 8.78 25.30
N ILE A 155 14.92 7.86 26.04
CA ILE A 155 13.88 6.99 25.49
C ILE A 155 12.60 7.79 25.28
N HIS A 156 12.20 8.59 26.26
CA HIS A 156 11.03 9.48 26.14
C HIS A 156 11.12 10.36 24.89
N ASP A 157 12.21 11.10 24.72
CA ASP A 157 12.35 12.06 23.63
C ASP A 157 12.30 11.38 22.27
N THR A 158 13.00 10.25 22.13
CA THR A 158 13.03 9.48 20.88
C THR A 158 11.64 8.92 20.53
N VAL A 159 10.96 8.29 21.48
CA VAL A 159 9.66 7.65 21.23
C VAL A 159 8.54 8.69 21.06
N HIS A 160 8.62 9.80 21.80
CA HIS A 160 7.66 10.89 21.66
C HIS A 160 7.75 11.59 20.30
N GLU A 161 8.96 11.78 19.77
CA GLU A 161 9.15 12.29 18.41
C GLU A 161 8.55 11.32 17.37
N MET A 162 8.82 10.01 17.49
CA MET A 162 8.20 9.00 16.63
C MET A 162 6.66 9.02 16.70
N ALA A 163 6.06 9.21 17.89
CA ALA A 163 4.61 9.34 18.02
C ALA A 163 4.06 10.52 17.21
N ARG A 164 4.79 11.64 17.16
CA ARG A 164 4.43 12.81 16.33
C ARG A 164 4.56 12.51 14.84
N ASP A 165 5.55 11.73 14.44
CA ASP A 165 5.72 11.30 13.06
C ASP A 165 4.56 10.42 12.62
N GLU A 166 4.12 9.42 13.44
CA GLU A 166 2.96 8.60 13.13
C GLU A 166 1.68 9.44 12.97
N ALA A 167 1.49 10.45 13.83
CA ALA A 167 0.36 11.38 13.70
C ALA A 167 0.43 12.19 12.40
N ARG A 168 1.62 12.57 11.94
CA ARG A 168 1.83 13.24 10.66
C ARG A 168 1.55 12.32 9.48
N HIS A 169 2.02 11.07 9.53
CA HIS A 169 1.72 10.05 8.52
C HIS A 169 0.23 9.79 8.41
N GLY A 170 -0.45 9.55 9.52
CA GLY A 170 -1.89 9.31 9.54
C GLY A 170 -2.70 10.47 8.96
N LYS A 171 -2.35 11.71 9.30
CA LYS A 171 -2.99 12.92 8.73
C LYS A 171 -2.73 13.06 7.23
N ALA A 172 -1.52 12.75 6.77
CA ALA A 172 -1.17 12.79 5.35
C ALA A 172 -1.99 11.73 4.58
N PHE A 173 -2.06 10.49 5.07
CA PHE A 173 -2.87 9.43 4.44
C PHE A 173 -4.36 9.78 4.43
N ALA A 174 -4.90 10.34 5.52
CA ALA A 174 -6.29 10.82 5.57
C ALA A 174 -6.56 11.94 4.54
N GLY A 175 -5.63 12.88 4.40
CA GLY A 175 -5.71 13.94 3.40
C GLY A 175 -5.70 13.41 1.96
N LEU A 176 -4.84 12.42 1.67
CA LEU A 176 -4.80 11.75 0.37
C LEU A 176 -6.09 10.95 0.10
N LEU A 177 -6.59 10.24 1.12
CA LEU A 177 -7.84 9.50 1.02
C LEU A 177 -9.01 10.43 0.68
N ALA A 178 -9.14 11.53 1.39
CA ALA A 178 -10.18 12.53 1.14
C ALA A 178 -10.05 13.19 -0.26
N ARG A 179 -8.81 13.49 -0.69
CA ARG A 179 -8.56 14.14 -1.97
C ARG A 179 -8.91 13.28 -3.18
N TYR A 180 -8.61 11.98 -3.14
CA TYR A 180 -8.72 11.10 -4.30
C TYR A 180 -9.93 10.16 -4.27
N PHE A 181 -10.51 9.94 -3.09
CA PHE A 181 -11.57 8.94 -2.89
C PHE A 181 -12.76 9.44 -2.03
N GLY A 182 -12.73 10.72 -1.65
CA GLY A 182 -13.83 11.39 -0.93
C GLY A 182 -14.91 11.98 -1.83
#